data_566631a9ed16ff0e2cf02b50e73a7218
#
_entry.id   566631a9ed16ff0e2cf02b50e73a7218
#
_cell.length_a   1.000
_cell.length_b   1.000
_cell.length_c   1.000
_cell.angle_alpha   90.00
_cell.angle_beta   90.00
_cell.angle_gamma   90.00
#
_symmetry.space_group_name_H-M   'P 1'
#
loop_
_entity.id
_entity.type
_entity.pdbx_description
1 polymer ?
#
loop_
_entity_poly.entity_id
_entity_poly.type
_entity_poly.pdbx_seq_one_letter_code
_entity_poly.pdbx_strand_id
1 'polypeptide(L)'
;GLGDVYKRQIMGSGEPMLNLDNVLAALDLMHHDKGQCISYRNMTISTCGIVPGIEEMTRQGRTINLAVSLHAATGALRDRLMPINGKYPFPEVIDAASRYEKMNGRQVMYEYILLAGINDREEDARALAEALSGKECVVNLIPANPVPEKGFRRPEDRDVDRFFQYLKKRHINVTVRKEMGKDINAACGQLRASQLKEEQA
;
A
#
# COMPACT_ATOMS: atom_id res chain seq x y z
N GLY A 1 -8.67 29.94 12.50
CA GLY A 1 -9.08 28.75 11.83
C GLY A 1 -7.95 27.76 11.82
N LEU A 2 -8.11 26.60 12.42
CA LEU A 2 -7.20 25.47 12.24
C LEU A 2 -7.39 25.05 10.77
N GLY A 3 -6.41 25.37 9.93
CA GLY A 3 -6.46 25.03 8.50
C GLY A 3 -6.61 23.53 8.32
N ASP A 4 -7.63 23.11 7.56
CA ASP A 4 -7.81 21.73 7.18
C ASP A 4 -6.54 21.21 6.50
N VAL A 5 -5.91 20.19 7.09
CA VAL A 5 -4.73 19.56 6.52
C VAL A 5 -5.20 18.67 5.37
N TYR A 6 -5.20 19.20 4.15
CA TYR A 6 -5.55 18.44 2.97
C TYR A 6 -4.48 17.37 2.68
N LYS A 7 -4.86 16.10 2.89
CA LYS A 7 -4.06 14.96 2.43
C LYS A 7 -4.48 14.57 1.02
N ARG A 8 -3.50 14.27 0.16
CA ARG A 8 -3.73 13.78 -1.20
C ARG A 8 -3.03 12.44 -1.36
N GLN A 9 -3.78 11.46 -1.87
CA GLN A 9 -3.26 10.12 -2.14
C GLN A 9 -3.48 9.79 -3.60
N ILE A 10 -2.41 9.41 -4.28
CA ILE A 10 -2.45 8.85 -5.63
C ILE A 10 -2.65 7.34 -5.45
N MET A 11 -3.92 6.96 -5.34
CA MET A 11 -4.39 5.58 -5.13
C MET A 11 -5.63 5.35 -6.00
N GLY A 12 -5.84 4.14 -6.44
CA GLY A 12 -7.02 3.77 -7.22
C GLY A 12 -6.69 2.87 -8.39
N SER A 13 -7.28 3.10 -9.55
CA SER A 13 -7.01 2.30 -10.75
C SER A 13 -5.74 2.76 -11.45
N GLY A 14 -4.87 1.81 -11.76
CA GLY A 14 -3.59 2.04 -12.43
C GLY A 14 -2.40 2.06 -11.48
N GLU A 15 -1.21 2.10 -12.08
CA GLU A 15 0.07 2.11 -11.38
C GLU A 15 0.77 3.46 -11.64
N PRO A 16 0.86 4.34 -10.62
CA PRO A 16 1.42 5.68 -10.82
C PRO A 16 2.89 5.68 -11.26
N MET A 17 3.66 4.65 -10.86
CA MET A 17 5.07 4.54 -11.24
C MET A 17 5.29 4.29 -12.74
N LEU A 18 4.27 3.82 -13.47
CA LEU A 18 4.34 3.69 -14.93
C LEU A 18 4.08 5.01 -15.67
N ASN A 19 3.65 6.04 -14.95
CA ASN A 19 3.39 7.40 -15.46
C ASN A 19 4.00 8.44 -14.51
N LEU A 20 5.16 8.13 -13.95
CA LEU A 20 5.73 8.84 -12.81
C LEU A 20 5.97 10.32 -13.11
N ASP A 21 6.49 10.67 -14.29
CA ASP A 21 6.81 12.05 -14.66
C ASP A 21 5.55 12.94 -14.62
N ASN A 22 4.43 12.47 -15.18
CA ASN A 22 3.18 13.23 -15.15
C ASN A 22 2.58 13.29 -13.74
N VAL A 23 2.71 12.20 -12.97
CA VAL A 23 2.27 12.17 -11.56
C VAL A 23 3.05 13.19 -10.75
N LEU A 24 4.36 13.22 -10.87
CA LEU A 24 5.21 14.18 -10.15
C LEU A 24 4.93 15.61 -10.59
N ALA A 25 4.77 15.87 -11.89
CA ALA A 25 4.39 17.18 -12.39
C ALA A 25 3.05 17.66 -11.81
N ALA A 26 2.06 16.78 -11.71
CA ALA A 26 0.78 17.10 -11.07
C ALA A 26 0.93 17.41 -9.57
N LEU A 27 1.77 16.66 -8.86
CA LEU A 27 2.05 16.90 -7.44
C LEU A 27 2.83 18.19 -7.22
N ASP A 28 3.76 18.55 -8.14
CA ASP A 28 4.49 19.81 -8.12
C ASP A 28 3.51 21.01 -8.30
N LEU A 29 2.54 20.89 -9.20
CA LEU A 29 1.49 21.91 -9.35
C LEU A 29 0.63 22.06 -8.09
N MET A 30 0.29 20.96 -7.41
CA MET A 30 -0.44 20.98 -6.15
C MET A 30 0.40 21.59 -5.03
N HIS A 31 1.72 21.41 -5.06
CA HIS A 31 2.66 21.93 -4.06
C HIS A 31 2.93 23.41 -4.25
N HIS A 32 2.90 23.89 -5.49
CA HIS A 32 3.28 25.26 -5.86
C HIS A 32 2.50 26.31 -5.06
N ASP A 33 3.13 27.42 -4.72
CA ASP A 33 2.54 28.53 -3.96
C ASP A 33 1.34 29.20 -4.66
N LYS A 34 1.36 29.25 -6.00
CA LYS A 34 0.22 29.68 -6.84
C LYS A 34 -0.80 28.57 -7.14
N GLY A 35 -0.55 27.35 -6.63
CA GLY A 35 -1.43 26.18 -6.75
C GLY A 35 -2.27 25.98 -5.50
N GLN A 36 -2.28 24.73 -4.99
CA GLN A 36 -3.02 24.40 -3.77
C GLN A 36 -2.22 24.55 -2.49
N CYS A 37 -0.95 24.89 -2.56
CA CYS A 37 0.00 25.01 -1.44
C CYS A 37 0.06 23.75 -0.55
N ILE A 38 -0.16 22.57 -1.12
CA ILE A 38 -0.13 21.32 -0.36
C ILE A 38 1.32 20.87 -0.16
N SER A 39 1.75 20.70 1.07
CA SER A 39 3.08 20.16 1.34
C SER A 39 3.23 18.74 0.80
N TYR A 40 4.39 18.40 0.22
CA TYR A 40 4.71 17.03 -0.21
C TYR A 40 4.51 16.00 0.90
N ARG A 41 4.72 16.38 2.17
CA ARG A 41 4.48 15.54 3.35
C ARG A 41 3.01 15.14 3.55
N ASN A 42 2.10 15.83 2.89
CA ASN A 42 0.66 15.54 2.88
C ASN A 42 0.22 14.83 1.60
N MET A 43 1.17 14.47 0.73
CA MET A 43 0.93 13.72 -0.49
C MET A 43 1.50 12.30 -0.35
N THR A 44 0.80 11.32 -0.90
CA THR A 44 1.21 9.91 -0.87
C THR A 44 1.07 9.32 -2.26
N ILE A 45 2.09 8.63 -2.73
CA ILE A 45 2.03 7.78 -3.93
C ILE A 45 1.98 6.34 -3.46
N SER A 46 0.98 5.58 -3.97
CA SER A 46 0.88 4.13 -3.75
C SER A 46 1.34 3.40 -5.00
N THR A 47 2.11 2.32 -4.80
CA THR A 47 2.63 1.49 -5.90
C THR A 47 2.56 0.01 -5.55
N CYS A 48 2.40 -0.82 -6.57
CA CYS A 48 2.56 -2.27 -6.42
C CYS A 48 4.03 -2.72 -6.30
N GLY A 49 4.98 -1.78 -6.26
CA GLY A 49 6.40 -2.06 -6.08
C GLY A 49 7.21 -2.05 -7.39
N ILE A 50 6.99 -1.05 -8.23
CA ILE A 50 7.82 -0.80 -9.43
C ILE A 50 9.15 -0.20 -8.96
N VAL A 51 10.16 -1.07 -8.80
CA VAL A 51 11.48 -0.70 -8.25
C VAL A 51 12.11 0.50 -8.96
N PRO A 52 12.19 0.58 -10.30
CA PRO A 52 12.76 1.74 -10.96
C PRO A 52 12.03 3.06 -10.63
N GLY A 53 10.72 3.03 -10.43
CA GLY A 53 9.96 4.21 -10.05
C GLY A 53 10.27 4.67 -8.62
N ILE A 54 10.44 3.73 -7.68
CA ILE A 54 10.85 4.04 -6.30
C ILE A 54 12.27 4.63 -6.28
N GLU A 55 13.18 4.07 -7.06
CA GLU A 55 14.55 4.57 -7.18
C GLU A 55 14.60 5.97 -7.79
N GLU A 56 13.79 6.24 -8.81
CA GLU A 56 13.68 7.57 -9.39
C GLU A 56 13.12 8.59 -8.37
N MET A 57 12.10 8.24 -7.60
CA MET A 57 11.62 9.09 -6.49
C MET A 57 12.72 9.35 -5.46
N THR A 58 13.53 8.33 -5.15
CA THR A 58 14.69 8.46 -4.25
C THR A 58 15.70 9.47 -4.80
N ARG A 59 16.03 9.36 -6.09
CA ARG A 59 16.99 10.26 -6.78
C ARG A 59 16.49 11.71 -6.82
N GLN A 60 15.20 11.91 -7.01
CA GLN A 60 14.60 13.26 -7.10
C GLN A 60 14.48 13.96 -5.74
N GLY A 61 14.48 13.23 -4.63
CA GLY A 61 14.55 13.79 -3.27
C GLY A 61 13.32 14.54 -2.78
N ARG A 62 12.14 14.40 -3.44
CA ARG A 62 10.88 14.99 -2.94
C ARG A 62 10.40 14.23 -1.71
N THR A 63 9.95 14.97 -0.67
CA THR A 63 9.50 14.38 0.60
C THR A 63 8.04 13.87 0.55
N ILE A 64 7.67 13.23 -0.56
CA ILE A 64 6.36 12.60 -0.75
C ILE A 64 6.30 11.30 0.07
N ASN A 65 5.16 10.93 0.64
CA ASN A 65 5.03 9.66 1.33
C ASN A 65 4.90 8.51 0.31
N LEU A 66 5.53 7.38 0.62
CA LEU A 66 5.45 6.16 -0.18
C LEU A 66 4.56 5.13 0.52
N ALA A 67 3.58 4.59 -0.21
CA ALA A 67 2.83 3.42 0.17
C ALA A 67 3.13 2.28 -0.80
N VAL A 68 3.45 1.10 -0.30
CA VAL A 68 3.75 -0.08 -1.11
C VAL A 68 2.68 -1.14 -0.87
N SER A 69 1.96 -1.50 -1.91
CA SER A 69 1.03 -2.62 -1.91
C SER A 69 1.81 -3.93 -1.87
N LEU A 70 2.03 -4.46 -0.66
CA LEU A 70 2.87 -5.63 -0.44
C LEU A 70 2.08 -6.94 -0.52
N HIS A 71 1.01 -7.04 0.26
CA HIS A 71 -0.03 -8.07 0.30
C HIS A 71 0.47 -9.51 0.54
N ALA A 72 1.77 -9.70 0.72
CA ALA A 72 2.38 -10.98 1.01
C ALA A 72 3.57 -10.81 1.96
N ALA A 73 3.87 -11.84 2.71
CA ALA A 73 4.98 -11.88 3.65
C ALA A 73 6.23 -12.58 3.09
N THR A 74 6.09 -13.25 1.95
CA THR A 74 7.17 -13.99 1.26
C THR A 74 7.07 -13.82 -0.24
N GLY A 75 8.19 -14.03 -0.95
CA GLY A 75 8.22 -14.00 -2.41
C GLY A 75 7.26 -15.02 -3.03
N ALA A 76 7.27 -16.26 -2.56
CA ALA A 76 6.41 -17.32 -3.07
C ALA A 76 4.91 -17.02 -2.93
N LEU A 77 4.51 -16.38 -1.82
CA LEU A 77 3.12 -15.96 -1.64
C LEU A 77 2.81 -14.76 -2.53
N ARG A 78 3.77 -13.85 -2.68
CA ARG A 78 3.60 -12.67 -3.52
C ARG A 78 3.51 -13.03 -5.00
N ASP A 79 4.21 -14.05 -5.49
CA ASP A 79 4.07 -14.56 -6.87
C ASP A 79 2.62 -14.99 -7.18
N ARG A 80 1.95 -15.58 -6.19
CA ARG A 80 0.56 -16.03 -6.34
C ARG A 80 -0.45 -14.88 -6.30
N LEU A 81 -0.20 -13.86 -5.49
CA LEU A 81 -1.15 -12.75 -5.27
C LEU A 81 -0.89 -11.56 -6.19
N MET A 82 0.37 -11.35 -6.58
CA MET A 82 0.82 -10.19 -7.34
C MET A 82 1.81 -10.60 -8.43
N PRO A 83 1.37 -10.82 -9.66
CA PRO A 83 2.22 -11.26 -10.77
C PRO A 83 3.43 -10.36 -11.04
N ILE A 84 3.36 -9.08 -10.63
CA ILE A 84 4.48 -8.13 -10.74
C ILE A 84 5.73 -8.59 -9.97
N ASN A 85 5.58 -9.49 -8.99
CA ASN A 85 6.71 -10.04 -8.22
C ASN A 85 7.71 -10.78 -9.11
N GLY A 86 7.27 -11.39 -10.20
CA GLY A 86 8.17 -12.03 -11.18
C GLY A 86 9.12 -11.03 -11.87
N LYS A 87 8.75 -9.75 -11.94
CA LYS A 87 9.59 -8.69 -12.49
C LYS A 87 10.38 -7.93 -11.42
N TYR A 88 9.76 -7.71 -10.27
CA TYR A 88 10.33 -7.01 -9.12
C TYR A 88 10.15 -7.87 -7.87
N PRO A 89 11.12 -8.74 -7.57
CA PRO A 89 11.05 -9.68 -6.46
C PRO A 89 10.86 -8.99 -5.10
N PHE A 90 10.16 -9.65 -4.21
CA PHE A 90 9.84 -9.15 -2.87
C PHE A 90 11.02 -8.49 -2.13
N PRO A 91 12.23 -9.11 -2.06
CA PRO A 91 13.37 -8.48 -1.38
C PRO A 91 13.81 -7.17 -2.04
N GLU A 92 13.81 -7.10 -3.37
CA GLU A 92 14.21 -5.89 -4.11
C GLU A 92 13.24 -4.71 -3.85
N VAL A 93 11.95 -5.01 -3.76
CA VAL A 93 10.93 -3.99 -3.42
C VAL A 93 11.16 -3.46 -2.01
N ILE A 94 11.41 -4.34 -1.04
CA ILE A 94 11.70 -3.94 0.35
C ILE A 94 12.98 -3.11 0.42
N ASP A 95 14.02 -3.49 -0.31
CA ASP A 95 15.29 -2.77 -0.31
C ASP A 95 15.17 -1.39 -0.98
N ALA A 96 14.47 -1.29 -2.10
CA ALA A 96 14.20 -0.01 -2.75
C ALA A 96 13.39 0.91 -1.83
N ALA A 97 12.34 0.40 -1.20
CA ALA A 97 11.54 1.16 -0.23
C ALA A 97 12.36 1.61 0.98
N SER A 98 13.29 0.78 1.47
CA SER A 98 14.19 1.14 2.57
C SER A 98 15.20 2.24 2.17
N ARG A 99 15.69 2.23 0.93
CA ARG A 99 16.52 3.34 0.42
C ARG A 99 15.73 4.64 0.35
N TYR A 100 14.48 4.58 -0.10
CA TYR A 100 13.57 5.72 -0.14
C TYR A 100 13.29 6.27 1.27
N GLU A 101 13.01 5.38 2.23
CA GLU A 101 12.80 5.73 3.64
C GLU A 101 13.98 6.53 4.21
N LYS A 102 15.20 6.03 4.01
CA LYS A 102 16.43 6.70 4.49
C LYS A 102 16.64 8.06 3.85
N MET A 103 16.36 8.21 2.56
CA MET A 103 16.44 9.48 1.85
C MET A 103 15.36 10.45 2.34
N ASN A 104 14.13 9.98 2.48
CA ASN A 104 12.98 10.82 2.82
C ASN A 104 12.91 11.16 4.32
N GLY A 105 13.49 10.33 5.20
CA GLY A 105 13.42 10.46 6.66
C GLY A 105 12.00 10.24 7.21
N ARG A 106 11.16 9.47 6.49
CA ARG A 106 9.77 9.16 6.88
C ARG A 106 9.46 7.70 6.67
N GLN A 107 8.61 7.15 7.53
CA GLN A 107 8.19 5.76 7.46
C GLN A 107 7.52 5.45 6.12
N VAL A 108 7.92 4.34 5.49
CA VAL A 108 7.19 3.78 4.35
C VAL A 108 5.97 3.02 4.88
N MET A 109 4.82 3.20 4.22
CA MET A 109 3.62 2.43 4.50
C MET A 109 3.59 1.16 3.65
N TYR A 110 3.48 0.00 4.30
CA TYR A 110 3.22 -1.27 3.62
C TYR A 110 1.76 -1.65 3.77
N GLU A 111 1.03 -1.70 2.67
CA GLU A 111 -0.35 -2.17 2.64
C GLU A 111 -0.39 -3.68 2.55
N TYR A 112 -1.11 -4.31 3.46
CA TYR A 112 -1.23 -5.76 3.56
C TYR A 112 -2.70 -6.15 3.65
N ILE A 113 -3.27 -6.63 2.53
CA ILE A 113 -4.63 -7.18 2.51
C ILE A 113 -4.61 -8.54 3.19
N LEU A 114 -5.40 -8.72 4.24
CA LEU A 114 -5.59 -9.99 4.91
C LEU A 114 -6.70 -10.80 4.23
N LEU A 115 -6.35 -12.00 3.78
CA LEU A 115 -7.21 -12.95 3.07
C LEU A 115 -7.31 -14.24 3.90
N ALA A 116 -8.53 -14.62 4.30
CA ALA A 116 -8.77 -15.77 5.16
C ALA A 116 -8.15 -17.06 4.63
N GLY A 117 -7.28 -17.69 5.43
CA GLY A 117 -6.61 -18.95 5.13
C GLY A 117 -5.52 -18.87 4.05
N ILE A 118 -5.19 -17.68 3.55
CA ILE A 118 -4.19 -17.47 2.50
C ILE A 118 -2.92 -16.81 3.04
N ASN A 119 -3.07 -15.67 3.74
CA ASN A 119 -1.96 -14.85 4.23
C ASN A 119 -2.23 -14.25 5.61
N ASP A 120 -3.14 -14.82 6.39
CA ASP A 120 -3.62 -14.32 7.69
C ASP A 120 -3.14 -15.17 8.87
N ARG A 121 -2.22 -16.10 8.64
CA ARG A 121 -1.69 -17.02 9.66
C ARG A 121 -0.58 -16.38 10.48
N GLU A 122 -0.28 -16.96 11.62
CA GLU A 122 0.84 -16.51 12.47
C GLU A 122 2.19 -16.62 11.78
N GLU A 123 2.39 -17.65 10.96
CA GLU A 123 3.59 -17.81 10.14
C GLU A 123 3.79 -16.68 9.14
N ASP A 124 2.69 -16.16 8.56
CA ASP A 124 2.73 -15.00 7.66
C ASP A 124 3.09 -13.71 8.44
N ALA A 125 2.50 -13.54 9.63
CA ALA A 125 2.83 -12.41 10.51
C ALA A 125 4.31 -12.44 10.93
N ARG A 126 4.84 -13.63 11.23
CA ARG A 126 6.25 -13.82 11.56
C ARG A 126 7.16 -13.47 10.38
N ALA A 127 6.89 -14.03 9.22
CA ALA A 127 7.67 -13.75 8.00
C ALA A 127 7.66 -12.25 7.64
N LEU A 128 6.50 -11.60 7.77
CA LEU A 128 6.38 -10.15 7.55
C LEU A 128 7.22 -9.37 8.56
N ALA A 129 7.16 -9.75 9.85
CA ALA A 129 7.93 -9.10 10.89
C ALA A 129 9.45 -9.26 10.68
N GLU A 130 9.89 -10.44 10.22
CA GLU A 130 11.29 -10.69 9.89
C GLU A 130 11.76 -9.84 8.70
N ALA A 131 10.95 -9.77 7.62
CA ALA A 131 11.27 -8.98 6.44
C ALA A 131 11.35 -7.47 6.71
N LEU A 132 10.56 -6.97 7.67
CA LEU A 132 10.50 -5.55 8.02
C LEU A 132 11.34 -5.20 9.27
N SER A 133 12.06 -6.15 9.83
CA SER A 133 12.90 -5.92 11.01
C SER A 133 13.93 -4.82 10.75
N GLY A 134 14.04 -3.88 11.70
CA GLY A 134 14.99 -2.77 11.63
C GLY A 134 14.67 -1.69 10.59
N LYS A 135 13.47 -1.69 10.01
CA LYS A 135 13.01 -0.70 9.03
C LYS A 135 12.01 0.27 9.66
N GLU A 136 12.14 1.56 9.35
CA GLU A 136 11.19 2.58 9.77
C GLU A 136 9.94 2.55 8.86
N CYS A 137 8.94 1.78 9.26
CA CYS A 137 7.75 1.55 8.44
C CYS A 137 6.46 1.50 9.26
N VAL A 138 5.34 1.59 8.56
CA VAL A 138 4.00 1.33 9.08
C VAL A 138 3.38 0.22 8.24
N VAL A 139 2.85 -0.81 8.86
CA VAL A 139 2.03 -1.83 8.19
C VAL A 139 0.56 -1.45 8.35
N ASN A 140 -0.14 -1.26 7.24
CA ASN A 140 -1.58 -1.04 7.21
C ASN A 140 -2.28 -2.34 6.84
N LEU A 141 -2.83 -3.03 7.83
CA LEU A 141 -3.61 -4.24 7.65
C LEU A 141 -5.00 -3.89 7.11
N ILE A 142 -5.38 -4.52 6.01
CA ILE A 142 -6.64 -4.30 5.32
C ILE A 142 -7.40 -5.62 5.28
N PRO A 143 -8.32 -5.90 6.23
CA PRO A 143 -9.17 -7.07 6.13
C PRO A 143 -9.94 -7.04 4.81
N ALA A 144 -9.81 -8.09 4.00
CA ALA A 144 -10.38 -8.11 2.66
C ALA A 144 -11.90 -8.09 2.70
N ASN A 145 -12.52 -7.38 1.76
CA ASN A 145 -13.91 -7.62 1.46
C ASN A 145 -14.05 -8.94 0.69
N PRO A 146 -15.12 -9.72 0.92
CA PRO A 146 -15.35 -10.95 0.18
C PRO A 146 -15.41 -10.69 -1.33
N VAL A 147 -14.69 -11.51 -2.09
CA VAL A 147 -14.76 -11.54 -3.56
C VAL A 147 -15.09 -12.97 -3.98
N PRO A 148 -16.40 -13.34 -4.01
CA PRO A 148 -16.85 -14.72 -4.23
C PRO A 148 -16.31 -15.33 -5.52
N GLU A 149 -16.21 -14.56 -6.59
CA GLU A 149 -15.73 -15.01 -7.90
C GLU A 149 -14.25 -15.47 -7.88
N LYS A 150 -13.47 -14.95 -6.92
CA LYS A 150 -12.05 -15.31 -6.73
C LYS A 150 -11.82 -16.22 -5.53
N GLY A 151 -12.87 -16.59 -4.80
CA GLY A 151 -12.78 -17.40 -3.60
C GLY A 151 -12.11 -16.68 -2.41
N PHE A 152 -11.94 -15.36 -2.48
CA PHE A 152 -11.35 -14.59 -1.39
C PHE A 152 -12.40 -14.31 -0.32
N ARG A 153 -12.04 -14.63 0.92
CA ARG A 153 -12.88 -14.44 2.10
C ARG A 153 -12.23 -13.47 3.08
N ARG A 154 -13.07 -12.74 3.80
CA ARG A 154 -12.62 -11.91 4.92
C ARG A 154 -12.14 -12.81 6.06
N PRO A 155 -11.00 -12.51 6.70
CA PRO A 155 -10.60 -13.17 7.94
C PRO A 155 -11.54 -12.79 9.08
N GLU A 156 -11.63 -13.66 10.09
CA GLU A 156 -12.34 -13.35 11.32
C GLU A 156 -11.61 -12.26 12.12
N ASP A 157 -12.35 -11.44 12.85
CA ASP A 157 -11.77 -10.33 13.61
C ASP A 157 -10.70 -10.81 14.62
N ARG A 158 -10.87 -12.01 15.19
CA ARG A 158 -9.87 -12.65 16.06
C ARG A 158 -8.52 -12.93 15.35
N ASP A 159 -8.56 -13.29 14.06
CA ASP A 159 -7.36 -13.60 13.27
C ASP A 159 -6.67 -12.30 12.87
N VAL A 160 -7.44 -11.27 12.54
CA VAL A 160 -6.94 -9.90 12.30
C VAL A 160 -6.25 -9.37 13.56
N ASP A 161 -6.87 -9.51 14.74
CA ASP A 161 -6.30 -9.06 16.02
C ASP A 161 -5.02 -9.84 16.35
N ARG A 162 -5.02 -11.17 16.18
CA ARG A 162 -3.84 -12.00 16.39
C ARG A 162 -2.67 -11.55 15.52
N PHE A 163 -2.89 -11.30 14.23
CA PHE A 163 -1.89 -10.81 13.30
C PHE A 163 -1.37 -9.42 13.73
N PHE A 164 -2.28 -8.52 14.08
CA PHE A 164 -1.96 -7.18 14.59
C PHE A 164 -1.09 -7.25 15.84
N GLN A 165 -1.50 -8.03 16.85
CA GLN A 165 -0.76 -8.16 18.12
C GLN A 165 0.62 -8.78 17.91
N TYR A 166 0.76 -9.72 16.96
CA TYR A 166 2.05 -10.30 16.63
C TYR A 166 3.04 -9.25 16.12
N LEU A 167 2.62 -8.44 15.15
CA LEU A 167 3.46 -7.36 14.60
C LEU A 167 3.80 -6.31 15.67
N LYS A 168 2.81 -5.94 16.48
CA LYS A 168 2.98 -4.96 17.57
C LYS A 168 4.00 -5.44 18.61
N LYS A 169 3.97 -6.71 19.00
CA LYS A 169 4.95 -7.33 19.92
C LYS A 169 6.38 -7.34 19.35
N ARG A 170 6.53 -7.24 18.04
CA ARG A 170 7.82 -7.14 17.34
C ARG A 170 8.22 -5.69 17.06
N HIS A 171 7.57 -4.72 17.73
CA HIS A 171 7.83 -3.28 17.61
C HIS A 171 7.62 -2.73 16.18
N ILE A 172 6.82 -3.40 15.35
CA ILE A 172 6.41 -2.87 14.06
C ILE A 172 5.21 -1.95 14.29
N ASN A 173 5.27 -0.74 13.74
CA ASN A 173 4.13 0.16 13.75
C ASN A 173 3.06 -0.40 12.83
N VAL A 174 1.87 -0.68 13.37
CA VAL A 174 0.79 -1.36 12.66
C VAL A 174 -0.54 -0.68 12.89
N THR A 175 -1.33 -0.57 11.84
CA THR A 175 -2.71 -0.06 11.87
C THR A 175 -3.63 -1.08 11.21
N VAL A 176 -4.91 -1.06 11.60
CA VAL A 176 -5.96 -1.83 10.91
C VAL A 176 -6.90 -0.83 10.26
N ARG A 177 -7.12 -0.97 8.95
CA ARG A 177 -8.07 -0.14 8.22
C ARG A 177 -9.47 -0.42 8.71
N LYS A 178 -10.13 0.59 9.26
CA LYS A 178 -11.56 0.51 9.57
C LYS A 178 -12.36 0.55 8.27
N GLU A 179 -13.24 -0.40 8.14
CA GLU A 179 -14.16 -0.46 7.01
C GLU A 179 -15.19 0.68 7.15
N MET A 180 -15.29 1.51 6.11
CA MET A 180 -16.35 2.51 5.98
C MET A 180 -17.15 2.19 4.73
N GLY A 181 -18.49 2.23 4.83
CA GLY A 181 -19.35 2.00 3.67
C GLY A 181 -19.56 0.50 3.33
N LYS A 182 -19.89 -0.33 4.33
CA LYS A 182 -20.25 -1.75 4.11
C LYS A 182 -21.39 -1.96 3.12
N ASP A 183 -22.24 -0.95 2.98
CA ASP A 183 -23.50 -1.00 2.24
C ASP A 183 -23.32 -0.61 0.75
N ILE A 184 -22.12 -0.20 0.36
CA ILE A 184 -21.79 0.16 -1.01
C ILE A 184 -20.53 -0.59 -1.46
N ASN A 185 -20.51 -1.11 -2.69
CA ASN A 185 -19.36 -1.81 -3.28
C ASN A 185 -18.19 -0.83 -3.55
N ALA A 186 -17.73 -0.12 -2.51
CA ALA A 186 -16.75 0.97 -2.60
C ALA A 186 -15.31 0.53 -2.38
N ALA A 187 -15.02 -0.78 -2.41
CA ALA A 187 -13.63 -1.24 -2.34
C ALA A 187 -12.87 -0.86 -3.62
N CYS A 188 -11.58 -0.49 -3.46
CA CYS A 188 -10.70 -0.12 -4.58
C CYS A 188 -10.81 -1.13 -5.74
N GLY A 189 -11.22 -0.65 -6.91
CA GLY A 189 -11.36 -1.43 -8.13
C GLY A 189 -12.66 -2.22 -8.31
N GLN A 190 -13.49 -2.42 -7.28
CA GLN A 190 -14.74 -3.17 -7.41
C GLN A 190 -15.81 -2.42 -8.22
N LEU A 191 -15.95 -1.12 -8.01
CA LEU A 191 -16.89 -0.28 -8.80
C LEU A 191 -16.59 -0.31 -10.30
N ARG A 192 -15.31 -0.27 -10.69
CA ARG A 192 -14.91 -0.34 -12.09
C ARG A 192 -15.16 -1.73 -12.68
N ALA A 193 -14.93 -2.80 -11.90
CA ALA A 193 -15.16 -4.16 -12.38
C ALA A 193 -16.64 -4.46 -12.59
N SER A 194 -17.56 -3.90 -11.80
CA SER A 194 -19.00 -4.03 -12.02
C SER A 194 -19.48 -3.21 -13.22
N GLN A 195 -19.00 -1.99 -13.42
CA GLN A 195 -19.35 -1.17 -14.60
C GLN A 195 -18.88 -1.80 -15.90
N LEU A 196 -17.63 -2.35 -15.96
CA LEU A 196 -17.14 -3.03 -17.16
C LEU A 196 -17.92 -4.31 -17.50
N LYS A 197 -18.52 -4.99 -16.51
CA LYS A 197 -19.40 -6.14 -16.74
C LYS A 197 -20.76 -5.71 -17.29
N GLU A 198 -21.29 -4.57 -16.84
CA GLU A 198 -22.55 -4.00 -17.34
C GLU A 198 -22.40 -3.46 -18.77
N GLU A 199 -21.24 -2.93 -19.14
CA GLU A 199 -20.94 -2.44 -20.50
C GLU A 199 -20.67 -3.57 -21.52
N GLN A 200 -20.39 -4.80 -21.04
CA GLN A 200 -20.12 -5.99 -21.88
C GLN A 200 -21.31 -6.98 -21.95
N ALA A 201 -22.40 -6.70 -21.24
CA ALA A 201 -23.63 -7.50 -21.22
C ALA A 201 -24.72 -6.88 -22.10
#